data_f8851989d14696b507c333e018839f2e
#
_entry.id   f8851989d14696b507c333e018839f2e
#
_cell.length_a   1.000
_cell.length_b   1.000
_cell.length_c   1.000
_cell.angle_alpha   90.00
_cell.angle_beta   90.00
_cell.angle_gamma   90.00
#
_symmetry.space_group_name_H-M   'P 1'
#
loop_
_entity.id
_entity.type
_entity.pdbx_description
1 polymer ?
#
loop_
_entity_poly.entity_id
_entity_poly.type
_entity_poly.pdbx_seq_one_letter_code
_entity_poly.pdbx_strand_id
1 'polypeptide(L)'
;MCETGGSVTIPTVSFLVPAFPSLRKAPVSDSTATTTAPPRMTRAQIRLLAVACSAVAVVIAAMASLNTALPDIAVDTGATQSQLTWIVDGYTLALAALLLPAGALGDRLGRRGVMIVGLIVFAAGSLLPLVADAPLWIIGARAVAGVGAALVMPSTLSLITAGFAEAHRARVIGIWAGVAGSGAVLGMILSGLVLEYASWRVIFAGSAAIAILLVALSFTIDSSRSTQPLPFDFGGGTLVVLAVGLFVLGVMEGPHRGWTDALTLGSMIAGLAAAVGFVLVELRSKAPLLDVRLFRQRAFGVGAAGLSFQYLAGFGLFFLIVQYLQLVLGYSPLRASLALTPIFLVVMGLSLAVPALLTRVGIRILLSAGLALIGVALILMGLLDADSTYVEVAFALSIAGVGVGICTAPATHAIVTNTPEDQLGVASAVNDATREIGAAIGVAITGSVLAAAYGHGIDPVAPMIPEPARSAVQDSLAAAIQVAEQAGPQGEQLAELAQNAFLDGLQQASWAVAAILLVGAVISVFWAPRRS
;
A
#
# COMPACT_ATOMS: atom_id res chain seq x y z
N MET A 1 -17.75 -94.52 20.01
CA MET A 1 -18.77 -94.60 21.06
C MET A 1 -18.81 -93.23 21.76
N CYS A 2 -20.01 -92.65 21.75
CA CYS A 2 -20.57 -91.55 22.60
C CYS A 2 -19.71 -90.29 22.76
N GLU A 3 -20.07 -89.20 22.09
CA GLU A 3 -21.15 -88.28 22.47
C GLU A 3 -21.07 -87.76 23.89
N THR A 4 -20.78 -86.48 24.06
CA THR A 4 -21.61 -85.58 24.85
C THR A 4 -21.31 -84.13 24.46
N GLY A 5 -22.35 -83.45 23.91
CA GLY A 5 -22.37 -82.08 23.60
C GLY A 5 -22.55 -81.17 24.83
N GLY A 6 -21.86 -80.09 24.88
CA GLY A 6 -22.03 -79.01 25.84
C GLY A 6 -22.45 -77.75 25.10
N SER A 7 -23.76 -77.48 25.17
CA SER A 7 -24.32 -76.19 24.64
C SER A 7 -23.94 -75.08 25.57
N VAL A 8 -23.16 -74.10 25.03
CA VAL A 8 -22.91 -72.83 25.70
C VAL A 8 -24.03 -71.88 25.30
N THR A 9 -24.93 -71.54 26.21
CA THR A 9 -25.95 -70.53 26.12
C THR A 9 -25.30 -69.12 26.31
N ILE A 10 -25.30 -68.32 25.28
CA ILE A 10 -24.92 -66.89 25.34
C ILE A 10 -26.14 -66.06 25.80
N PRO A 11 -26.04 -65.29 26.87
CA PRO A 11 -27.16 -64.41 27.26
C PRO A 11 -27.31 -63.26 26.28
N THR A 12 -28.50 -63.14 25.65
CA THR A 12 -28.96 -62.03 24.87
C THR A 12 -29.15 -60.78 25.76
N VAL A 13 -28.27 -59.78 25.62
CA VAL A 13 -28.45 -58.45 26.22
C VAL A 13 -29.39 -57.70 25.34
N SER A 14 -30.63 -57.48 25.78
CA SER A 14 -31.62 -56.63 25.15
C SER A 14 -31.24 -55.17 25.44
N PHE A 15 -30.73 -54.44 24.42
CA PHE A 15 -30.64 -53.00 24.49
C PHE A 15 -32.04 -52.40 24.31
N LEU A 16 -32.58 -51.83 25.38
CA LEU A 16 -33.73 -50.93 25.34
C LEU A 16 -33.28 -49.64 24.65
N VAL A 17 -33.69 -49.45 23.37
CA VAL A 17 -33.58 -48.19 22.67
C VAL A 17 -34.73 -47.31 23.16
N PRO A 18 -34.49 -46.15 23.77
CA PRO A 18 -35.58 -45.23 24.10
C PRO A 18 -36.22 -44.70 22.81
N ALA A 19 -37.54 -44.84 22.70
CA ALA A 19 -38.32 -44.29 21.60
C ALA A 19 -38.18 -42.78 21.57
N PHE A 20 -37.57 -42.25 20.51
CA PHE A 20 -37.60 -40.82 20.21
C PHE A 20 -39.04 -40.41 19.89
N PRO A 21 -39.58 -39.33 20.51
CA PRO A 21 -40.85 -38.79 20.13
C PRO A 21 -40.80 -38.28 18.67
N SER A 22 -41.75 -38.69 17.87
CA SER A 22 -41.93 -38.27 16.48
C SER A 22 -41.94 -36.74 16.40
N LEU A 23 -40.85 -36.15 15.81
CA LEU A 23 -40.80 -34.75 15.42
C LEU A 23 -41.94 -34.49 14.40
N ARG A 24 -43.05 -33.93 14.88
CA ARG A 24 -44.03 -33.27 14.01
C ARG A 24 -43.26 -32.30 13.13
N LYS A 25 -43.28 -32.50 11.83
CA LYS A 25 -42.85 -31.50 10.83
C LYS A 25 -43.58 -30.20 11.15
N ALA A 26 -42.83 -29.22 11.69
CA ALA A 26 -43.30 -27.84 11.72
C ALA A 26 -43.57 -27.41 10.27
N PRO A 27 -44.63 -26.64 10.01
CA PRO A 27 -44.86 -26.12 8.68
C PRO A 27 -43.62 -25.31 8.27
N VAL A 28 -43.05 -25.65 7.12
CA VAL A 28 -42.04 -24.82 6.45
C VAL A 28 -42.72 -23.48 6.22
N SER A 29 -42.44 -22.49 7.05
CA SER A 29 -42.78 -21.13 6.72
C SER A 29 -41.99 -20.78 5.47
N ASP A 30 -42.65 -20.62 4.35
CA ASP A 30 -42.13 -19.91 3.18
C ASP A 30 -41.72 -18.50 3.65
N SER A 31 -40.56 -18.38 4.24
CA SER A 31 -39.89 -17.11 4.30
C SER A 31 -39.40 -16.81 2.87
N THR A 32 -40.30 -16.25 2.06
CA THR A 32 -39.91 -15.42 0.95
C THR A 32 -38.91 -14.42 1.54
N ALA A 33 -37.61 -14.69 1.35
CA ALA A 33 -36.55 -13.75 1.63
C ALA A 33 -36.83 -12.54 0.72
N THR A 34 -37.64 -11.63 1.21
CA THR A 34 -37.71 -10.28 0.68
C THR A 34 -36.29 -9.75 0.78
N THR A 35 -35.60 -9.66 -0.33
CA THR A 35 -34.38 -8.92 -0.53
C THR A 35 -34.70 -7.45 -0.24
N THR A 36 -34.84 -7.11 1.04
CA THR A 36 -34.94 -5.72 1.47
C THR A 36 -33.63 -5.07 1.11
N ALA A 37 -33.70 -4.06 0.24
CA ALA A 37 -32.54 -3.21 -0.07
C ALA A 37 -31.88 -2.80 1.26
N PRO A 38 -30.53 -2.82 1.35
CA PRO A 38 -29.83 -2.51 2.59
C PRO A 38 -30.30 -1.12 3.10
N PRO A 39 -30.54 -0.96 4.41
CA PRO A 39 -31.05 0.28 4.97
C PRO A 39 -30.16 1.45 4.59
N ARG A 40 -30.73 2.61 4.29
CA ARG A 40 -29.98 3.82 3.93
C ARG A 40 -29.02 4.21 5.06
N MET A 41 -27.80 4.63 4.70
CA MET A 41 -26.82 5.12 5.66
C MET A 41 -27.39 6.31 6.46
N THR A 42 -27.18 6.31 7.76
CA THR A 42 -27.56 7.42 8.63
C THR A 42 -26.63 8.63 8.42
N ARG A 43 -27.07 9.82 8.80
CA ARG A 43 -26.23 11.04 8.74
C ARG A 43 -24.94 10.90 9.55
N ALA A 44 -24.98 10.20 10.68
CA ALA A 44 -23.79 9.91 11.49
C ALA A 44 -22.80 9.00 10.75
N GLN A 45 -23.28 7.96 10.09
CA GLN A 45 -22.46 7.06 9.27
C GLN A 45 -21.84 7.77 8.06
N ILE A 46 -22.58 8.65 7.40
CA ILE A 46 -22.05 9.45 6.28
C ILE A 46 -20.93 10.38 6.77
N ARG A 47 -21.12 11.05 7.94
CA ARG A 47 -20.06 11.88 8.55
C ARG A 47 -18.83 11.07 8.89
N LEU A 48 -18.99 9.92 9.53
CA LEU A 48 -17.89 9.02 9.88
C LEU A 48 -17.09 8.63 8.63
N LEU A 49 -17.79 8.18 7.57
CA LEU A 49 -17.16 7.81 6.31
C LEU A 49 -16.43 8.99 5.67
N ALA A 50 -17.06 10.17 5.63
CA ALA A 50 -16.46 11.37 5.05
C ALA A 50 -15.20 11.80 5.80
N VAL A 51 -15.24 11.89 7.15
CA VAL A 51 -14.08 12.29 7.97
C VAL A 51 -12.95 11.28 7.83
N ALA A 52 -13.23 9.98 7.94
CA ALA A 52 -12.20 8.94 7.84
C ALA A 52 -11.58 8.87 6.43
N CYS A 53 -12.39 8.98 5.38
CA CYS A 53 -11.90 9.03 4.00
C CYS A 53 -11.07 10.29 3.72
N SER A 54 -11.47 11.45 4.23
CA SER A 54 -10.68 12.69 4.10
C SER A 54 -9.37 12.61 4.88
N ALA A 55 -9.36 11.98 6.05
CA ALA A 55 -8.15 11.81 6.86
C ALA A 55 -7.12 10.90 6.17
N VAL A 56 -7.54 9.78 5.59
CA VAL A 56 -6.61 8.93 4.83
C VAL A 56 -6.16 9.61 3.53
N ALA A 57 -7.06 10.35 2.87
CA ALA A 57 -6.73 11.07 1.63
C ALA A 57 -5.64 12.12 1.84
N VAL A 58 -5.72 12.95 2.91
CA VAL A 58 -4.72 13.99 3.18
C VAL A 58 -3.36 13.40 3.52
N VAL A 59 -3.31 12.29 4.26
CA VAL A 59 -2.07 11.59 4.60
C VAL A 59 -1.38 11.03 3.35
N ILE A 60 -2.13 10.36 2.47
CA ILE A 60 -1.60 9.80 1.23
C ILE A 60 -1.25 10.90 0.22
N ALA A 61 -2.08 11.93 0.12
CA ALA A 61 -1.80 13.09 -0.73
C ALA A 61 -0.50 13.80 -0.33
N ALA A 62 -0.27 14.01 0.97
CA ALA A 62 0.95 14.63 1.48
C ALA A 62 2.20 13.77 1.26
N MET A 63 2.06 12.43 1.19
CA MET A 63 3.15 11.54 0.82
C MET A 63 3.55 11.75 -0.65
N ALA A 64 2.58 11.81 -1.55
CA ALA A 64 2.82 11.87 -2.99
C ALA A 64 3.12 13.30 -3.51
N SER A 65 2.55 14.33 -2.89
CA SER A 65 2.64 15.73 -3.34
C SER A 65 4.06 16.27 -3.39
N LEU A 66 4.96 15.76 -2.53
CA LEU A 66 6.34 16.23 -2.49
C LEU A 66 7.17 15.81 -3.70
N ASN A 67 6.83 14.71 -4.37
CA ASN A 67 7.58 14.30 -5.55
C ASN A 67 7.59 15.38 -6.63
N THR A 68 6.52 16.18 -6.74
CA THR A 68 6.44 17.32 -7.67
C THR A 68 7.18 18.56 -7.16
N ALA A 69 7.37 18.69 -5.84
CA ALA A 69 7.98 19.86 -5.20
C ALA A 69 9.50 19.74 -4.98
N LEU A 70 10.08 18.55 -5.16
CA LEU A 70 11.50 18.29 -4.88
C LEU A 70 12.46 19.24 -5.64
N PRO A 71 12.24 19.58 -6.94
CA PRO A 71 13.12 20.50 -7.64
C PRO A 71 13.13 21.90 -6.99
N ASP A 72 11.96 22.42 -6.62
CA ASP A 72 11.83 23.74 -5.99
C ASP A 72 12.47 23.75 -4.59
N ILE A 73 12.27 22.66 -3.82
CA ILE A 73 12.93 22.48 -2.53
C ILE A 73 14.45 22.45 -2.69
N ALA A 74 14.97 21.76 -3.71
CA ALA A 74 16.41 21.69 -3.97
C ALA A 74 17.00 23.08 -4.25
N VAL A 75 16.33 23.88 -5.08
CA VAL A 75 16.78 25.25 -5.43
C VAL A 75 16.74 26.15 -4.20
N ASP A 76 15.65 26.14 -3.43
CA ASP A 76 15.45 27.03 -2.29
C ASP A 76 16.36 26.70 -1.08
N THR A 77 16.64 25.42 -0.87
CA THR A 77 17.32 24.95 0.36
C THR A 77 18.77 24.51 0.14
N GLY A 78 19.20 24.36 -1.12
CA GLY A 78 20.49 23.78 -1.47
C GLY A 78 20.65 22.30 -1.06
N ALA A 79 19.52 21.56 -0.91
CA ALA A 79 19.52 20.18 -0.52
C ALA A 79 20.24 19.30 -1.54
N THR A 80 21.10 18.39 -1.04
CA THR A 80 21.72 17.36 -1.89
C THR A 80 20.68 16.32 -2.34
N GLN A 81 20.97 15.58 -3.41
CA GLN A 81 20.09 14.52 -3.91
C GLN A 81 19.73 13.51 -2.81
N SER A 82 20.69 13.09 -1.99
CA SER A 82 20.44 12.22 -0.85
C SER A 82 19.47 12.83 0.18
N GLN A 83 19.60 14.13 0.45
CA GLN A 83 18.69 14.82 1.36
C GLN A 83 17.28 14.94 0.78
N LEU A 84 17.14 15.17 -0.53
CA LEU A 84 15.83 15.18 -1.21
C LEU A 84 15.14 13.82 -1.12
N THR A 85 15.89 12.73 -1.33
CA THR A 85 15.38 11.37 -1.13
C THR A 85 14.90 11.18 0.32
N TRP A 86 15.70 11.59 1.31
CA TRP A 86 15.31 11.49 2.72
C TRP A 86 14.12 12.37 3.13
N ILE A 87 13.87 13.48 2.44
CA ILE A 87 12.65 14.29 2.63
C ILE A 87 11.38 13.48 2.29
N VAL A 88 11.44 12.60 1.29
CA VAL A 88 10.34 11.69 0.97
C VAL A 88 10.34 10.47 1.88
N ASP A 89 11.47 9.80 1.99
CA ASP A 89 11.63 8.50 2.65
C ASP A 89 11.47 8.58 4.17
N GLY A 90 11.89 9.68 4.78
CA GLY A 90 11.73 9.88 6.23
C GLY A 90 10.28 9.82 6.70
N TYR A 91 9.35 10.29 5.88
CA TYR A 91 7.91 10.13 6.13
C TYR A 91 7.46 8.68 6.00
N THR A 92 7.80 8.04 4.90
CA THR A 92 7.36 6.68 4.58
C THR A 92 7.95 5.66 5.53
N LEU A 93 9.21 5.83 5.91
CA LEU A 93 9.89 4.98 6.89
C LEU A 93 9.24 5.07 8.27
N ALA A 94 8.99 6.30 8.77
CA ALA A 94 8.32 6.51 10.05
C ALA A 94 6.88 5.95 10.04
N LEU A 95 6.16 6.17 8.95
CA LEU A 95 4.83 5.62 8.73
C LEU A 95 4.87 4.08 8.80
N ALA A 96 5.66 3.42 7.95
CA ALA A 96 5.69 1.97 7.84
C ALA A 96 6.09 1.29 9.17
N ALA A 97 7.11 1.81 9.85
CA ALA A 97 7.61 1.25 11.10
C ALA A 97 6.57 1.29 12.23
N LEU A 98 5.73 2.33 12.28
CA LEU A 98 4.83 2.57 13.41
C LEU A 98 3.38 2.11 13.18
N LEU A 99 3.02 1.61 12.00
CA LEU A 99 1.63 1.21 11.67
C LEU A 99 1.06 0.20 12.68
N LEU A 100 1.77 -0.89 12.96
CA LEU A 100 1.29 -1.96 13.83
C LEU A 100 1.11 -1.52 15.29
N PRO A 101 2.08 -0.87 15.94
CA PRO A 101 1.87 -0.30 17.27
C PRO A 101 0.73 0.74 17.31
N ALA A 102 0.60 1.56 16.28
CA ALA A 102 -0.46 2.57 16.18
C ALA A 102 -1.86 1.95 16.09
N GLY A 103 -2.02 0.85 15.33
CA GLY A 103 -3.26 0.10 15.26
C GLY A 103 -3.67 -0.48 16.62
N ALA A 104 -2.73 -1.11 17.33
CA ALA A 104 -2.95 -1.64 18.68
C ALA A 104 -3.28 -0.55 19.69
N LEU A 105 -2.64 0.62 19.55
CA LEU A 105 -2.93 1.79 20.38
C LEU A 105 -4.37 2.30 20.15
N GLY A 106 -4.82 2.30 18.89
CA GLY A 106 -6.19 2.64 18.49
C GLY A 106 -7.24 1.73 19.12
N ASP A 107 -7.02 0.42 19.13
CA ASP A 107 -7.91 -0.55 19.74
C ASP A 107 -7.99 -0.37 21.27
N ARG A 108 -6.90 -0.02 21.92
CA ARG A 108 -6.80 0.14 23.37
C ARG A 108 -7.32 1.49 23.88
N LEU A 109 -6.86 2.60 23.31
CA LEU A 109 -7.14 3.96 23.80
C LEU A 109 -8.39 4.58 23.16
N GLY A 110 -8.88 3.97 22.07
CA GLY A 110 -9.99 4.47 21.28
C GLY A 110 -9.55 5.07 19.95
N ARG A 111 -10.11 4.53 18.89
CA ARG A 111 -9.71 4.78 17.49
C ARG A 111 -9.84 6.25 17.10
N ARG A 112 -10.94 6.92 17.52
CA ARG A 112 -11.12 8.37 17.28
C ARG A 112 -10.05 9.21 17.98
N GLY A 113 -9.74 8.91 19.25
CA GLY A 113 -8.73 9.63 20.01
C GLY A 113 -7.34 9.52 19.38
N VAL A 114 -6.94 8.32 18.98
CA VAL A 114 -5.67 8.07 18.32
C VAL A 114 -5.61 8.76 16.96
N MET A 115 -6.69 8.75 16.17
CA MET A 115 -6.77 9.50 14.90
C MET A 115 -6.62 11.02 15.14
N ILE A 116 -7.25 11.59 16.17
CA ILE A 116 -7.12 13.03 16.50
C ILE A 116 -5.66 13.36 16.87
N VAL A 117 -5.03 12.56 17.73
CA VAL A 117 -3.61 12.73 18.08
C VAL A 117 -2.74 12.62 16.83
N GLY A 118 -3.00 11.64 15.98
CA GLY A 118 -2.30 11.46 14.70
C GLY A 118 -2.41 12.68 13.81
N LEU A 119 -3.62 13.24 13.64
CA LEU A 119 -3.84 14.45 12.85
C LEU A 119 -3.14 15.68 13.43
N ILE A 120 -3.08 15.81 14.77
CA ILE A 120 -2.34 16.90 15.45
C ILE A 120 -0.84 16.76 15.19
N VAL A 121 -0.27 15.55 15.36
CA VAL A 121 1.15 15.28 15.10
C VAL A 121 1.48 15.50 13.61
N PHE A 122 0.61 15.05 12.72
CA PHE A 122 0.75 15.27 11.28
C PHE A 122 0.71 16.77 10.92
N ALA A 123 -0.23 17.53 11.49
CA ALA A 123 -0.30 18.98 11.30
C ALA A 123 0.96 19.69 11.82
N ALA A 124 1.43 19.32 13.01
CA ALA A 124 2.66 19.85 13.59
C ALA A 124 3.87 19.57 12.67
N GLY A 125 4.05 18.31 12.23
CA GLY A 125 5.09 17.95 11.27
C GLY A 125 4.98 18.70 9.95
N SER A 126 3.77 19.00 9.48
CA SER A 126 3.54 19.78 8.26
C SER A 126 3.80 21.28 8.46
N LEU A 127 3.69 21.82 9.68
CA LEU A 127 3.99 23.24 9.95
C LEU A 127 5.50 23.50 10.13
N LEU A 128 6.29 22.53 10.55
CA LEU A 128 7.72 22.69 10.82
C LEU A 128 8.53 23.21 9.60
N PRO A 129 8.29 22.77 8.34
CA PRO A 129 9.01 23.29 7.17
C PRO A 129 8.69 24.75 6.83
N LEU A 130 7.69 25.37 7.48
CA LEU A 130 7.35 26.78 7.29
C LEU A 130 8.25 27.72 8.09
N VAL A 131 8.96 27.20 9.11
CA VAL A 131 9.75 28.02 10.04
C VAL A 131 11.26 27.87 9.86
N ALA A 132 11.73 26.88 9.10
CA ALA A 132 13.15 26.69 8.82
C ALA A 132 13.37 25.93 7.50
N ASP A 133 14.41 26.32 6.76
CA ASP A 133 14.71 25.84 5.42
C ASP A 133 15.87 24.81 5.39
N ALA A 134 16.49 24.49 6.53
CA ALA A 134 17.56 23.51 6.58
C ALA A 134 17.05 22.12 6.13
N PRO A 135 17.70 21.44 5.17
CA PRO A 135 17.24 20.14 4.68
C PRO A 135 17.04 19.09 5.78
N LEU A 136 17.93 19.03 6.78
CA LEU A 136 17.78 18.12 7.92
C LEU A 136 16.55 18.44 8.78
N TRP A 137 16.16 19.71 8.88
CA TRP A 137 14.96 20.12 9.57
C TRP A 137 13.70 19.63 8.83
N ILE A 138 13.70 19.76 7.50
CA ILE A 138 12.59 19.27 6.67
C ILE A 138 12.50 17.75 6.76
N ILE A 139 13.62 17.01 6.75
CA ILE A 139 13.63 15.56 6.94
C ILE A 139 13.03 15.18 8.30
N GLY A 140 13.44 15.85 9.39
CA GLY A 140 12.87 15.64 10.72
C GLY A 140 11.38 15.93 10.79
N ALA A 141 10.95 17.03 10.17
CA ALA A 141 9.54 17.40 10.05
C ALA A 141 8.71 16.33 9.31
N ARG A 142 9.26 15.77 8.23
CA ARG A 142 8.66 14.66 7.48
C ARG A 142 8.53 13.40 8.33
N ALA A 143 9.56 13.05 9.09
CA ALA A 143 9.49 11.92 10.02
C ALA A 143 8.39 12.12 11.07
N VAL A 144 8.26 13.32 11.65
CA VAL A 144 7.16 13.67 12.60
C VAL A 144 5.79 13.55 11.91
N ALA A 145 5.64 14.06 10.69
CA ALA A 145 4.40 13.91 9.93
C ALA A 145 4.09 12.44 9.64
N GLY A 146 5.11 11.61 9.35
CA GLY A 146 5.00 10.16 9.18
C GLY A 146 4.50 9.43 10.43
N VAL A 147 4.98 9.83 11.62
CA VAL A 147 4.42 9.34 12.91
C VAL A 147 2.93 9.66 13.02
N GLY A 148 2.53 10.90 12.69
CA GLY A 148 1.13 11.29 12.65
C GLY A 148 0.30 10.44 11.69
N ALA A 149 0.82 10.21 10.49
CA ALA A 149 0.21 9.38 9.47
C ALA A 149 0.00 7.93 9.92
N ALA A 150 0.99 7.35 10.62
CA ALA A 150 0.92 6.00 11.19
C ALA A 150 -0.22 5.85 12.19
N LEU A 151 -0.54 6.89 12.96
CA LEU A 151 -1.67 6.90 13.88
C LEU A 151 -3.02 7.07 13.16
N VAL A 152 -3.04 7.83 12.06
CA VAL A 152 -4.27 8.12 11.29
C VAL A 152 -4.71 6.93 10.45
N MET A 153 -3.82 6.31 9.66
CA MET A 153 -4.19 5.32 8.66
C MET A 153 -4.94 4.11 9.24
N PRO A 154 -4.42 3.36 10.23
CA PRO A 154 -5.15 2.22 10.79
C PRO A 154 -6.43 2.65 11.50
N SER A 155 -6.42 3.85 12.12
CA SER A 155 -7.58 4.37 12.83
C SER A 155 -8.75 4.66 11.91
N THR A 156 -8.51 5.13 10.67
CA THR A 156 -9.57 5.42 9.70
C THR A 156 -10.32 4.16 9.25
N LEU A 157 -9.59 3.12 8.85
CA LEU A 157 -10.20 1.87 8.39
C LEU A 157 -10.90 1.14 9.54
N SER A 158 -10.31 1.11 10.74
CA SER A 158 -10.90 0.47 11.90
C SER A 158 -12.16 1.20 12.41
N LEU A 159 -12.20 2.54 12.34
CA LEU A 159 -13.40 3.33 12.65
C LEU A 159 -14.54 3.03 11.69
N ILE A 160 -14.26 2.99 10.38
CA ILE A 160 -15.25 2.63 9.36
C ILE A 160 -15.76 1.22 9.60
N THR A 161 -14.88 0.25 9.79
CA THR A 161 -15.25 -1.15 9.96
C THR A 161 -16.10 -1.38 11.22
N ALA A 162 -15.78 -0.69 12.32
CA ALA A 162 -16.55 -0.77 13.56
C ALA A 162 -17.88 0.00 13.52
N GLY A 163 -17.95 1.10 12.75
CA GLY A 163 -19.13 1.97 12.67
C GLY A 163 -20.25 1.48 11.75
N PHE A 164 -19.99 0.40 10.97
CA PHE A 164 -20.95 -0.12 10.00
C PHE A 164 -21.27 -1.60 10.24
N ALA A 165 -22.55 -1.95 10.08
CA ALA A 165 -23.00 -3.34 10.12
C ALA A 165 -22.33 -4.17 9.00
N GLU A 166 -22.21 -5.48 9.23
CA GLU A 166 -21.53 -6.42 8.32
C GLU A 166 -22.01 -6.31 6.87
N ALA A 167 -23.32 -6.16 6.67
CA ALA A 167 -23.93 -6.00 5.34
C ALA A 167 -23.41 -4.79 4.54
N HIS A 168 -22.85 -3.77 5.20
CA HIS A 168 -22.32 -2.56 4.57
C HIS A 168 -20.79 -2.51 4.55
N ARG A 169 -20.10 -3.36 5.34
CA ARG A 169 -18.63 -3.32 5.52
C ARG A 169 -17.89 -3.39 4.19
N ALA A 170 -18.24 -4.35 3.34
CA ALA A 170 -17.59 -4.48 2.03
C ALA A 170 -17.70 -3.21 1.17
N ARG A 171 -18.86 -2.55 1.18
CA ARG A 171 -19.09 -1.31 0.41
C ARG A 171 -18.28 -0.14 0.95
N VAL A 172 -18.25 0.05 2.27
CA VAL A 172 -17.52 1.18 2.87
C VAL A 172 -16.02 0.99 2.84
N ILE A 173 -15.53 -0.25 2.96
CA ILE A 173 -14.12 -0.61 2.71
C ILE A 173 -13.75 -0.33 1.25
N GLY A 174 -14.64 -0.66 0.29
CA GLY A 174 -14.42 -0.34 -1.12
C GLY A 174 -14.30 1.16 -1.38
N ILE A 175 -15.17 1.99 -0.78
CA ILE A 175 -15.11 3.45 -0.87
C ILE A 175 -13.78 3.97 -0.26
N TRP A 176 -13.44 3.51 0.95
CA TRP A 176 -12.19 3.88 1.61
C TRP A 176 -10.96 3.51 0.76
N ALA A 177 -10.93 2.28 0.23
CA ALA A 177 -9.84 1.80 -0.62
C ALA A 177 -9.73 2.61 -1.93
N GLY A 178 -10.87 2.98 -2.54
CA GLY A 178 -10.90 3.85 -3.70
C GLY A 178 -10.34 5.24 -3.42
N VAL A 179 -10.72 5.85 -2.28
CA VAL A 179 -10.21 7.15 -1.84
C VAL A 179 -8.72 7.06 -1.51
N ALA A 180 -8.28 6.02 -0.78
CA ALA A 180 -6.89 5.80 -0.47
C ALA A 180 -6.04 5.62 -1.74
N GLY A 181 -6.51 4.83 -2.71
CA GLY A 181 -5.84 4.64 -3.99
C GLY A 181 -5.77 5.91 -4.85
N SER A 182 -6.80 6.77 -4.78
CA SER A 182 -6.84 8.02 -5.54
C SER A 182 -6.08 9.17 -4.86
N GLY A 183 -5.83 9.07 -3.55
CA GLY A 183 -5.24 10.13 -2.74
C GLY A 183 -3.88 10.60 -3.24
N ALA A 184 -3.04 9.66 -3.68
CA ALA A 184 -1.69 9.98 -4.19
C ALA A 184 -1.74 10.89 -5.42
N VAL A 185 -2.62 10.58 -6.39
CA VAL A 185 -2.70 11.40 -7.60
C VAL A 185 -3.41 12.71 -7.38
N LEU A 186 -4.45 12.73 -6.57
CA LEU A 186 -5.04 14.00 -6.15
C LEU A 186 -3.98 14.88 -5.48
N GLY A 187 -3.10 14.31 -4.65
CA GLY A 187 -1.97 15.00 -4.04
C GLY A 187 -1.01 15.58 -5.09
N MET A 188 -0.60 14.79 -6.08
CA MET A 188 0.29 15.24 -7.16
C MET A 188 -0.35 16.33 -8.03
N ILE A 189 -1.62 16.18 -8.42
CA ILE A 189 -2.34 17.18 -9.21
C ILE A 189 -2.47 18.50 -8.43
N LEU A 190 -2.90 18.43 -7.17
CA LEU A 190 -3.03 19.62 -6.33
C LEU A 190 -1.68 20.28 -6.06
N SER A 191 -0.64 19.48 -5.82
CA SER A 191 0.73 19.98 -5.67
C SER A 191 1.23 20.68 -6.93
N GLY A 192 1.08 20.05 -8.10
CA GLY A 192 1.44 20.65 -9.38
C GLY A 192 0.71 21.98 -9.63
N LEU A 193 -0.60 22.02 -9.32
CA LEU A 193 -1.39 23.25 -9.43
C LEU A 193 -0.92 24.33 -8.45
N VAL A 194 -0.58 23.97 -7.22
CA VAL A 194 -0.06 24.92 -6.22
C VAL A 194 1.28 25.49 -6.68
N LEU A 195 2.18 24.63 -7.18
CA LEU A 195 3.52 25.06 -7.63
C LEU A 195 3.50 25.97 -8.85
N GLU A 196 2.44 25.95 -9.64
CA GLU A 196 2.29 26.87 -10.77
C GLU A 196 2.06 28.33 -10.32
N TYR A 197 1.48 28.54 -9.12
CA TYR A 197 1.08 29.87 -8.62
C TYR A 197 1.70 30.25 -7.28
N ALA A 198 2.32 29.29 -6.57
CA ALA A 198 2.80 29.50 -5.21
C ALA A 198 4.02 28.63 -4.89
N SER A 199 4.71 28.93 -3.78
CA SER A 199 5.86 28.15 -3.36
C SER A 199 5.46 26.79 -2.77
N TRP A 200 6.42 25.85 -2.77
CA TRP A 200 6.27 24.52 -2.17
C TRP A 200 5.81 24.53 -0.71
N ARG A 201 6.09 25.62 0.04
CA ARG A 201 5.65 25.81 1.43
C ARG A 201 4.12 25.79 1.57
N VAL A 202 3.39 26.23 0.54
CA VAL A 202 1.91 26.23 0.54
C VAL A 202 1.35 24.80 0.56
N ILE A 203 2.06 23.81 0.02
CA ILE A 203 1.67 22.40 0.08
C ILE A 203 1.65 21.93 1.55
N PHE A 204 2.68 22.29 2.31
CA PHE A 204 2.77 21.96 3.74
C PHE A 204 1.72 22.72 4.57
N ALA A 205 1.55 24.00 4.31
CA ALA A 205 0.53 24.82 4.98
C ALA A 205 -0.89 24.30 4.71
N GLY A 206 -1.19 23.93 3.46
CA GLY A 206 -2.46 23.34 3.06
C GLY A 206 -2.73 22.00 3.75
N SER A 207 -1.73 21.12 3.79
CA SER A 207 -1.82 19.84 4.48
C SER A 207 -2.09 20.01 5.98
N ALA A 208 -1.41 20.96 6.63
CA ALA A 208 -1.63 21.29 8.03
C ALA A 208 -3.05 21.88 8.26
N ALA A 209 -3.50 22.81 7.42
CA ALA A 209 -4.82 23.42 7.53
C ALA A 209 -5.95 22.37 7.40
N ILE A 210 -5.83 21.46 6.42
CA ILE A 210 -6.79 20.35 6.25
C ILE A 210 -6.76 19.42 7.46
N ALA A 211 -5.58 19.08 7.98
CA ALA A 211 -5.46 18.22 9.17
C ALA A 211 -6.10 18.87 10.40
N ILE A 212 -5.89 20.16 10.64
CA ILE A 212 -6.52 20.92 11.75
C ILE A 212 -8.05 20.93 11.58
N LEU A 213 -8.56 21.16 10.37
CA LEU A 213 -9.99 21.07 10.10
C LEU A 213 -10.53 19.67 10.40
N LEU A 214 -9.81 18.63 10.00
CA LEU A 214 -10.20 17.24 10.28
C LEU A 214 -10.14 16.90 11.77
N VAL A 215 -9.23 17.49 12.55
CA VAL A 215 -9.26 17.41 14.02
C VAL A 215 -10.59 17.92 14.55
N ALA A 216 -11.02 19.12 14.12
CA ALA A 216 -12.29 19.71 14.55
C ALA A 216 -13.49 18.83 14.14
N LEU A 217 -13.52 18.34 12.90
CA LEU A 217 -14.58 17.47 12.40
C LEU A 217 -14.59 16.11 13.11
N SER A 218 -13.45 15.61 13.57
CA SER A 218 -13.34 14.33 14.28
C SER A 218 -14.08 14.32 15.61
N PHE A 219 -14.32 15.47 16.24
CA PHE A 219 -15.13 15.56 17.45
C PHE A 219 -16.63 15.30 17.18
N THR A 220 -17.08 15.36 15.93
CA THR A 220 -18.47 15.14 15.54
C THR A 220 -18.80 13.67 15.26
N ILE A 221 -17.83 12.77 15.27
CA ILE A 221 -18.00 11.33 15.04
C ILE A 221 -17.89 10.56 16.37
N ASP A 222 -18.56 9.40 16.43
CA ASP A 222 -18.51 8.55 17.61
C ASP A 222 -17.15 7.82 17.72
N SER A 223 -16.70 7.60 18.95
CA SER A 223 -15.51 6.82 19.24
C SER A 223 -15.87 5.35 19.34
N SER A 224 -14.99 4.49 18.82
CA SER A 224 -15.01 3.05 19.07
C SER A 224 -13.69 2.60 19.69
N ARG A 225 -13.76 1.60 20.55
CA ARG A 225 -12.59 0.95 21.15
C ARG A 225 -12.89 -0.53 21.35
N SER A 226 -11.87 -1.34 21.58
CA SER A 226 -12.06 -2.72 21.99
C SER A 226 -12.85 -2.80 23.30
N THR A 227 -13.77 -3.74 23.40
CA THR A 227 -14.52 -4.03 24.64
C THR A 227 -13.66 -4.73 25.68
N GLN A 228 -12.61 -5.42 25.25
CA GLN A 228 -11.65 -6.15 26.09
C GLN A 228 -10.22 -5.78 25.64
N PRO A 229 -9.72 -4.57 25.97
CA PRO A 229 -8.40 -4.16 25.53
C PRO A 229 -7.31 -5.03 26.16
N LEU A 230 -6.51 -5.70 25.33
CA LEU A 230 -5.36 -6.47 25.79
C LEU A 230 -4.27 -5.51 26.33
N PRO A 231 -3.41 -5.96 27.28
CA PRO A 231 -2.24 -5.19 27.69
C PRO A 231 -1.36 -4.90 26.48
N PHE A 232 -0.72 -3.72 26.46
CA PHE A 232 0.17 -3.36 25.33
C PHE A 232 1.46 -4.18 25.41
N ASP A 233 1.77 -4.92 24.36
CA ASP A 233 3.02 -5.66 24.22
C ASP A 233 4.14 -4.71 23.75
N PHE A 234 4.91 -4.18 24.72
CA PHE A 234 6.04 -3.32 24.42
C PHE A 234 7.18 -4.09 23.71
N GLY A 235 7.37 -5.38 24.04
CA GLY A 235 8.39 -6.22 23.42
C GLY A 235 8.09 -6.48 21.95
N GLY A 236 6.88 -6.97 21.66
CA GLY A 236 6.40 -7.15 20.30
C GLY A 236 6.35 -5.83 19.54
N GLY A 237 5.87 -4.75 20.16
CA GLY A 237 5.85 -3.42 19.55
C GLY A 237 7.24 -2.92 19.14
N THR A 238 8.23 -3.05 20.01
CA THR A 238 9.61 -2.65 19.68
C THR A 238 10.21 -3.52 18.57
N LEU A 239 10.02 -4.84 18.66
CA LEU A 239 10.55 -5.76 17.64
C LEU A 239 9.93 -5.53 16.26
N VAL A 240 8.63 -5.23 16.16
CA VAL A 240 8.01 -4.96 14.87
C VAL A 240 8.43 -3.62 14.29
N VAL A 241 8.64 -2.59 15.12
CA VAL A 241 9.20 -1.31 14.69
C VAL A 241 10.61 -1.50 14.12
N LEU A 242 11.46 -2.26 14.81
CA LEU A 242 12.80 -2.59 14.32
C LEU A 242 12.75 -3.46 13.06
N ALA A 243 11.86 -4.46 13.04
CA ALA A 243 11.72 -5.37 11.91
C ALA A 243 11.35 -4.61 10.62
N VAL A 244 10.26 -3.85 10.67
CA VAL A 244 9.78 -3.11 9.49
C VAL A 244 10.70 -1.92 9.20
N GLY A 245 11.07 -1.13 10.22
CA GLY A 245 11.89 0.05 10.04
C GLY A 245 13.26 -0.25 9.45
N LEU A 246 13.99 -1.24 10.00
CA LEU A 246 15.31 -1.60 9.48
C LEU A 246 15.24 -2.30 8.12
N PHE A 247 14.25 -3.16 7.92
CA PHE A 247 14.08 -3.83 6.63
C PHE A 247 13.75 -2.81 5.52
N VAL A 248 12.79 -1.92 5.75
CA VAL A 248 12.40 -0.88 4.78
C VAL A 248 13.55 0.09 4.55
N LEU A 249 14.29 0.48 5.61
CA LEU A 249 15.51 1.30 5.48
C LEU A 249 16.52 0.65 4.53
N GLY A 250 16.83 -0.63 4.73
CA GLY A 250 17.77 -1.34 3.85
C GLY A 250 17.29 -1.46 2.41
N VAL A 251 15.99 -1.67 2.22
CA VAL A 251 15.38 -1.72 0.89
C VAL A 251 15.44 -0.35 0.19
N MET A 252 15.23 0.74 0.90
CA MET A 252 15.30 2.11 0.36
C MET A 252 16.75 2.53 0.02
N GLU A 253 17.72 2.13 0.84
CA GLU A 253 19.14 2.46 0.61
C GLU A 253 19.79 1.59 -0.48
N GLY A 254 19.22 0.40 -0.79
CA GLY A 254 19.78 -0.55 -1.75
C GLY A 254 20.09 0.03 -3.13
N PRO A 255 19.16 0.74 -3.79
CA PRO A 255 19.37 1.35 -5.09
C PRO A 255 20.44 2.47 -5.09
N HIS A 256 20.62 3.17 -3.94
CA HIS A 256 21.51 4.33 -3.82
C HIS A 256 22.93 3.97 -3.38
N ARG A 257 23.07 3.04 -2.42
CA ARG A 257 24.36 2.63 -1.85
C ARG A 257 24.89 1.34 -2.43
N GLY A 258 24.03 0.58 -3.10
CA GLY A 258 24.32 -0.78 -3.54
C GLY A 258 23.86 -1.83 -2.53
N TRP A 259 23.47 -2.98 -3.06
CA TRP A 259 22.88 -4.09 -2.28
C TRP A 259 23.89 -4.79 -1.36
N THR A 260 25.18 -4.62 -1.58
CA THR A 260 26.28 -5.18 -0.77
C THR A 260 26.85 -4.20 0.24
N ASP A 261 26.41 -2.96 0.27
CA ASP A 261 26.81 -1.96 1.26
C ASP A 261 26.49 -2.42 2.68
N ALA A 262 27.35 -2.12 3.63
CA ALA A 262 27.24 -2.58 5.00
C ALA A 262 25.97 -2.07 5.71
N LEU A 263 25.55 -0.83 5.43
CA LEU A 263 24.32 -0.29 6.00
C LEU A 263 23.07 -0.96 5.37
N THR A 264 23.06 -1.12 4.04
CA THR A 264 21.97 -1.77 3.30
C THR A 264 21.77 -3.21 3.76
N LEU A 265 22.82 -4.03 3.63
CA LEU A 265 22.75 -5.45 3.98
C LEU A 265 22.58 -5.66 5.49
N GLY A 266 23.30 -4.86 6.30
CA GLY A 266 23.21 -4.93 7.75
C GLY A 266 21.83 -4.59 8.29
N SER A 267 21.19 -3.54 7.77
CA SER A 267 19.84 -3.17 8.18
C SER A 267 18.80 -4.20 7.72
N MET A 268 18.92 -4.75 6.50
CA MET A 268 18.03 -5.82 6.03
C MET A 268 18.13 -7.09 6.90
N ILE A 269 19.37 -7.52 7.21
CA ILE A 269 19.60 -8.69 8.08
C ILE A 269 19.09 -8.43 9.49
N ALA A 270 19.37 -7.26 10.06
CA ALA A 270 18.90 -6.89 11.40
C ALA A 270 17.35 -6.78 11.43
N GLY A 271 16.75 -6.22 10.39
CA GLY A 271 15.29 -6.16 10.23
C GLY A 271 14.66 -7.56 10.16
N LEU A 272 15.24 -8.45 9.36
CA LEU A 272 14.79 -9.84 9.27
C LEU A 272 14.97 -10.61 10.60
N ALA A 273 16.09 -10.41 11.28
CA ALA A 273 16.33 -10.99 12.61
C ALA A 273 15.30 -10.48 13.64
N ALA A 274 14.99 -9.17 13.62
CA ALA A 274 13.95 -8.58 14.45
C ALA A 274 12.55 -9.14 14.10
N ALA A 275 12.25 -9.39 12.81
CA ALA A 275 11.00 -10.01 12.38
C ALA A 275 10.87 -11.46 12.90
N VAL A 276 11.94 -12.24 12.85
CA VAL A 276 11.97 -13.58 13.45
C VAL A 276 11.77 -13.49 14.97
N GLY A 277 12.46 -12.56 15.63
CA GLY A 277 12.30 -12.27 17.06
C GLY A 277 10.85 -11.90 17.40
N PHE A 278 10.24 -11.03 16.62
CA PHE A 278 8.83 -10.64 16.74
C PHE A 278 7.90 -11.87 16.68
N VAL A 279 8.04 -12.69 15.63
CA VAL A 279 7.22 -13.92 15.49
C VAL A 279 7.39 -14.85 16.68
N LEU A 280 8.62 -15.05 17.18
CA LEU A 280 8.88 -15.93 18.33
C LEU A 280 8.28 -15.38 19.63
N VAL A 281 8.32 -14.06 19.85
CA VAL A 281 7.72 -13.41 21.02
C VAL A 281 6.20 -13.50 20.94
N GLU A 282 5.60 -13.14 19.78
CA GLU A 282 4.15 -13.17 19.59
C GLU A 282 3.55 -14.59 19.72
N LEU A 283 4.27 -15.62 19.26
CA LEU A 283 3.83 -17.02 19.42
C LEU A 283 3.80 -17.46 20.89
N ARG A 284 4.57 -16.82 21.78
CA ARG A 284 4.67 -17.13 23.22
C ARG A 284 3.88 -16.15 24.09
N SER A 285 3.51 -14.99 23.56
CA SER A 285 2.77 -13.97 24.30
C SER A 285 1.36 -14.46 24.65
N LYS A 286 0.90 -14.15 25.87
CA LYS A 286 -0.48 -14.35 26.29
C LYS A 286 -1.42 -13.24 25.78
N ALA A 287 -0.86 -12.09 25.43
CA ALA A 287 -1.57 -10.96 24.88
C ALA A 287 -0.76 -10.39 23.71
N PRO A 288 -0.71 -11.10 22.56
CA PRO A 288 0.09 -10.71 21.42
C PRO A 288 -0.40 -9.38 20.83
N LEU A 289 0.54 -8.54 20.35
CA LEU A 289 0.22 -7.34 19.60
C LEU A 289 -0.46 -7.72 18.27
N LEU A 290 0.03 -8.79 17.65
CA LEU A 290 -0.52 -9.39 16.44
C LEU A 290 -0.46 -10.92 16.57
N ASP A 291 -1.60 -11.59 16.56
CA ASP A 291 -1.57 -13.06 16.47
C ASP A 291 -1.09 -13.50 15.09
N VAL A 292 0.21 -13.81 15.01
CA VAL A 292 0.85 -14.25 13.76
C VAL A 292 0.25 -15.55 13.19
N ARG A 293 -0.54 -16.30 14.00
CA ARG A 293 -1.27 -17.47 13.52
C ARG A 293 -2.38 -17.11 12.53
N LEU A 294 -2.84 -15.86 12.51
CA LEU A 294 -3.80 -15.36 11.51
C LEU A 294 -3.30 -15.54 10.07
N PHE A 295 -1.99 -15.42 9.83
CA PHE A 295 -1.41 -15.68 8.51
C PHE A 295 -1.55 -17.13 8.02
N ARG A 296 -1.81 -18.08 8.92
CA ARG A 296 -2.12 -19.48 8.56
C ARG A 296 -3.56 -19.63 8.04
N GLN A 297 -4.44 -18.69 8.35
CA GLN A 297 -5.77 -18.66 7.76
C GLN A 297 -5.64 -18.22 6.30
N ARG A 298 -6.09 -19.07 5.38
CA ARG A 298 -5.88 -18.86 3.93
C ARG A 298 -6.40 -17.52 3.42
N ALA A 299 -7.56 -17.08 3.90
CA ALA A 299 -8.15 -15.80 3.46
C ALA A 299 -7.32 -14.61 3.92
N PHE A 300 -6.89 -14.59 5.19
CA PHE A 300 -6.05 -13.53 5.74
C PHE A 300 -4.67 -13.48 5.05
N GLY A 301 -3.98 -14.62 4.98
CA GLY A 301 -2.64 -14.70 4.39
C GLY A 301 -2.61 -14.33 2.91
N VAL A 302 -3.62 -14.78 2.13
CA VAL A 302 -3.74 -14.43 0.71
C VAL A 302 -4.12 -12.95 0.52
N GLY A 303 -4.98 -12.41 1.40
CA GLY A 303 -5.31 -10.98 1.40
C GLY A 303 -4.05 -10.12 1.61
N ALA A 304 -3.27 -10.43 2.65
CA ALA A 304 -2.01 -9.72 2.96
C ALA A 304 -0.98 -9.84 1.82
N ALA A 305 -0.72 -11.07 1.33
CA ALA A 305 0.19 -11.29 0.21
C ALA A 305 -0.28 -10.61 -1.08
N GLY A 306 -1.59 -10.69 -1.38
CA GLY A 306 -2.18 -10.02 -2.55
C GLY A 306 -1.99 -8.52 -2.53
N LEU A 307 -2.18 -7.86 -1.37
CA LEU A 307 -1.88 -6.44 -1.22
C LEU A 307 -0.40 -6.13 -1.39
N SER A 308 0.49 -6.93 -0.78
CA SER A 308 1.94 -6.71 -0.94
C SER A 308 2.36 -6.81 -2.41
N PHE A 309 1.92 -7.84 -3.15
CA PHE A 309 2.20 -7.97 -4.58
C PHE A 309 1.60 -6.83 -5.41
N GLN A 310 0.35 -6.45 -5.12
CA GLN A 310 -0.32 -5.36 -5.84
C GLN A 310 0.41 -4.02 -5.64
N TYR A 311 0.81 -3.69 -4.40
CA TYR A 311 1.49 -2.44 -4.09
C TYR A 311 2.94 -2.43 -4.58
N LEU A 312 3.62 -3.59 -4.55
CA LEU A 312 4.92 -3.76 -5.20
C LEU A 312 4.84 -3.35 -6.67
N ALA A 313 3.87 -3.90 -7.39
CA ALA A 313 3.72 -3.59 -8.80
C ALA A 313 3.20 -2.17 -9.05
N GLY A 314 2.24 -1.71 -8.25
CA GLY A 314 1.65 -0.38 -8.40
C GLY A 314 2.69 0.72 -8.24
N PHE A 315 3.50 0.68 -7.18
CA PHE A 315 4.53 1.68 -6.95
C PHE A 315 5.69 1.56 -7.92
N GLY A 316 6.08 0.33 -8.32
CA GLY A 316 7.04 0.13 -9.41
C GLY A 316 6.55 0.72 -10.73
N LEU A 317 5.27 0.49 -11.08
CA LEU A 317 4.64 1.09 -12.26
C LEU A 317 4.64 2.62 -12.19
N PHE A 318 4.25 3.19 -11.06
CA PHE A 318 4.27 4.66 -10.88
C PHE A 318 5.67 5.25 -11.01
N PHE A 319 6.67 4.60 -10.44
CA PHE A 319 8.06 5.01 -10.54
C PHE A 319 8.54 5.07 -12.00
N LEU A 320 8.20 4.09 -12.81
CA LEU A 320 8.59 4.04 -14.23
C LEU A 320 7.80 5.00 -15.10
N ILE A 321 6.46 5.00 -14.96
CA ILE A 321 5.60 5.74 -15.90
C ILE A 321 5.74 7.24 -15.75
N VAL A 322 5.97 7.76 -14.53
CA VAL A 322 6.18 9.20 -14.32
C VAL A 322 7.47 9.66 -15.00
N GLN A 323 8.54 8.87 -14.90
CA GLN A 323 9.80 9.15 -15.59
C GLN A 323 9.64 9.07 -17.11
N TYR A 324 8.97 8.05 -17.62
CA TYR A 324 8.68 7.93 -19.04
C TYR A 324 7.90 9.12 -19.59
N LEU A 325 6.84 9.55 -18.90
CA LEU A 325 6.03 10.69 -19.31
C LEU A 325 6.82 12.00 -19.32
N GLN A 326 7.72 12.20 -18.35
CA GLN A 326 8.48 13.44 -18.24
C GLN A 326 9.75 13.44 -19.08
N LEU A 327 10.53 12.37 -19.10
CA LEU A 327 11.84 12.33 -19.70
C LEU A 327 11.83 11.85 -21.16
N VAL A 328 10.83 11.03 -21.55
CA VAL A 328 10.70 10.51 -22.92
C VAL A 328 9.66 11.33 -23.70
N LEU A 329 8.44 11.49 -23.15
CA LEU A 329 7.38 12.25 -23.82
C LEU A 329 7.45 13.77 -23.56
N GLY A 330 8.37 14.26 -22.71
CA GLY A 330 8.58 15.68 -22.46
C GLY A 330 7.39 16.37 -21.75
N TYR A 331 6.59 15.62 -20.96
CA TYR A 331 5.44 16.20 -20.26
C TYR A 331 5.91 17.01 -19.06
N SER A 332 5.27 18.16 -18.82
CA SER A 332 5.43 18.87 -17.55
C SER A 332 4.94 18.02 -16.38
N PRO A 333 5.40 18.25 -15.15
CA PRO A 333 4.95 17.51 -13.97
C PRO A 333 3.42 17.48 -13.81
N LEU A 334 2.74 18.58 -14.06
CA LEU A 334 1.28 18.65 -14.04
C LEU A 334 0.65 17.80 -15.14
N ARG A 335 1.16 17.90 -16.38
CA ARG A 335 0.65 17.10 -17.50
C ARG A 335 0.87 15.59 -17.27
N ALA A 336 2.02 15.21 -16.72
CA ALA A 336 2.31 13.82 -16.34
C ALA A 336 1.34 13.31 -15.26
N SER A 337 1.06 14.14 -14.23
CA SER A 337 0.08 13.80 -13.19
C SER A 337 -1.34 13.65 -13.75
N LEU A 338 -1.77 14.52 -14.66
CA LEU A 338 -3.05 14.41 -15.34
C LEU A 338 -3.12 13.19 -16.26
N ALA A 339 -2.01 12.81 -16.87
CA ALA A 339 -1.92 11.62 -17.70
C ALA A 339 -2.15 10.30 -16.91
N LEU A 340 -2.02 10.32 -15.59
CA LEU A 340 -2.35 9.18 -14.72
C LEU A 340 -3.85 9.06 -14.41
N THR A 341 -4.68 10.03 -14.81
CA THR A 341 -6.13 10.04 -14.54
C THR A 341 -6.86 8.74 -14.95
N PRO A 342 -6.57 8.07 -16.08
CA PRO A 342 -7.27 6.86 -16.48
C PRO A 342 -7.25 5.76 -15.42
N ILE A 343 -6.10 5.50 -14.77
CA ILE A 343 -6.01 4.45 -13.74
C ILE A 343 -6.95 4.74 -12.57
N PHE A 344 -7.08 6.03 -12.15
CA PHE A 344 -7.91 6.42 -11.01
C PHE A 344 -9.40 6.38 -11.29
N LEU A 345 -9.81 6.83 -12.46
CA LEU A 345 -11.21 6.75 -12.87
C LEU A 345 -11.69 5.30 -12.89
N VAL A 346 -10.85 4.39 -13.39
CA VAL A 346 -11.15 2.96 -13.42
C VAL A 346 -11.18 2.36 -12.01
N VAL A 347 -10.18 2.64 -11.17
CA VAL A 347 -10.13 2.16 -9.77
C VAL A 347 -11.35 2.66 -8.99
N MET A 348 -11.68 3.95 -9.10
CA MET A 348 -12.81 4.55 -8.39
C MET A 348 -14.14 3.97 -8.86
N GLY A 349 -14.33 3.81 -10.16
CA GLY A 349 -15.53 3.20 -10.72
C GLY A 349 -15.72 1.75 -10.27
N LEU A 350 -14.67 0.96 -10.33
CA LEU A 350 -14.71 -0.45 -9.95
C LEU A 350 -14.84 -0.67 -8.44
N SER A 351 -14.28 0.19 -7.60
CA SER A 351 -14.37 0.06 -6.14
C SER A 351 -15.82 0.04 -5.64
N LEU A 352 -16.74 0.66 -6.37
CA LEU A 352 -18.17 0.62 -6.08
C LEU A 352 -18.84 -0.69 -6.53
N ALA A 353 -18.34 -1.33 -7.59
CA ALA A 353 -18.91 -2.56 -8.16
C ALA A 353 -18.32 -3.84 -7.50
N VAL A 354 -17.09 -3.78 -7.01
CA VAL A 354 -16.35 -4.93 -6.47
C VAL A 354 -17.05 -5.65 -5.31
N PRO A 355 -17.76 -5.00 -4.38
CA PRO A 355 -18.50 -5.71 -3.32
C PRO A 355 -19.55 -6.69 -3.88
N ALA A 356 -20.27 -6.29 -4.93
CA ALA A 356 -21.23 -7.17 -5.60
C ALA A 356 -20.53 -8.28 -6.42
N LEU A 357 -19.36 -7.99 -6.95
CA LEU A 357 -18.57 -8.95 -7.69
C LEU A 357 -17.94 -9.99 -6.75
N LEU A 358 -17.48 -9.58 -5.57
CA LEU A 358 -16.90 -10.45 -4.54
C LEU A 358 -17.88 -11.55 -4.11
N THR A 359 -19.15 -11.22 -3.92
CA THR A 359 -20.18 -12.20 -3.54
C THR A 359 -20.49 -13.21 -4.65
N ARG A 360 -20.30 -12.84 -5.92
CA ARG A 360 -20.61 -13.70 -7.08
C ARG A 360 -19.43 -14.57 -7.49
N VAL A 361 -18.23 -13.99 -7.52
CA VAL A 361 -17.04 -14.61 -8.14
C VAL A 361 -16.07 -15.14 -7.08
N GLY A 362 -16.06 -14.55 -5.89
CA GLY A 362 -15.19 -14.93 -4.77
C GLY A 362 -13.79 -14.32 -4.85
N ILE A 363 -13.11 -14.32 -3.69
CA ILE A 363 -11.80 -13.68 -3.52
C ILE A 363 -10.71 -14.29 -4.41
N ARG A 364 -10.72 -15.61 -4.60
CA ARG A 364 -9.73 -16.33 -5.42
C ARG A 364 -9.61 -15.76 -6.82
N ILE A 365 -10.74 -15.63 -7.53
CA ILE A 365 -10.76 -15.18 -8.92
C ILE A 365 -10.40 -13.70 -9.00
N LEU A 366 -10.93 -12.88 -8.07
CA LEU A 366 -10.66 -11.44 -8.08
C LEU A 366 -9.19 -11.12 -7.83
N LEU A 367 -8.56 -11.77 -6.84
CA LEU A 367 -7.13 -11.56 -6.58
C LEU A 367 -6.25 -12.06 -7.73
N SER A 368 -6.49 -13.28 -8.20
CA SER A 368 -5.67 -13.85 -9.28
C SER A 368 -5.80 -13.06 -10.57
N ALA A 369 -7.04 -12.70 -10.96
CA ALA A 369 -7.29 -11.91 -12.16
C ALA A 369 -6.74 -10.49 -12.01
N GLY A 370 -6.88 -9.87 -10.83
CA GLY A 370 -6.36 -8.55 -10.55
C GLY A 370 -4.84 -8.48 -10.69
N LEU A 371 -4.12 -9.40 -10.04
CA LEU A 371 -2.66 -9.49 -10.15
C LEU A 371 -2.21 -9.79 -11.60
N ALA A 372 -2.92 -10.69 -12.30
CA ALA A 372 -2.61 -10.99 -13.70
C ALA A 372 -2.81 -9.77 -14.61
N LEU A 373 -3.90 -9.00 -14.42
CA LEU A 373 -4.14 -7.78 -15.22
C LEU A 373 -3.09 -6.71 -14.96
N ILE A 374 -2.64 -6.52 -13.70
CA ILE A 374 -1.53 -5.59 -13.42
C ILE A 374 -0.26 -6.09 -14.10
N GLY A 375 0.01 -7.42 -14.09
CA GLY A 375 1.13 -8.01 -14.80
C GLY A 375 1.07 -7.77 -16.32
N VAL A 376 -0.11 -7.92 -16.92
CA VAL A 376 -0.32 -7.59 -18.35
C VAL A 376 -0.08 -6.11 -18.62
N ALA A 377 -0.57 -5.21 -17.77
CA ALA A 377 -0.33 -3.78 -17.89
C ALA A 377 1.17 -3.42 -17.86
N LEU A 378 1.94 -4.07 -16.99
CA LEU A 378 3.40 -3.91 -16.93
C LEU A 378 4.09 -4.47 -18.18
N ILE A 379 3.62 -5.59 -18.73
CA ILE A 379 4.15 -6.09 -20.02
C ILE A 379 3.90 -5.07 -21.14
N LEU A 380 2.69 -4.53 -21.22
CA LEU A 380 2.36 -3.49 -22.21
C LEU A 380 3.20 -2.23 -22.01
N MET A 381 3.46 -1.85 -20.75
CA MET A 381 4.31 -0.72 -20.44
C MET A 381 5.76 -0.92 -20.86
N GLY A 382 6.28 -2.14 -20.75
CA GLY A 382 7.60 -2.50 -21.26
C GLY A 382 7.70 -2.58 -22.80
N LEU A 383 6.59 -2.42 -23.51
CA LEU A 383 6.56 -2.33 -24.99
C LEU A 383 6.49 -0.87 -25.48
N LEU A 384 6.42 0.12 -24.56
CA LEU A 384 6.43 1.52 -24.94
C LEU A 384 7.83 1.92 -25.43
N ASP A 385 7.86 2.78 -26.45
CA ASP A 385 9.05 3.34 -27.07
C ASP A 385 8.98 4.88 -27.15
N ALA A 386 9.92 5.51 -27.82
CA ALA A 386 9.97 6.95 -27.97
C ALA A 386 8.84 7.52 -28.87
N ASP A 387 8.31 6.71 -29.77
CA ASP A 387 7.25 7.08 -30.72
C ASP A 387 5.85 6.73 -30.20
N SER A 388 5.77 6.05 -29.07
CA SER A 388 4.50 5.62 -28.46
C SER A 388 3.62 6.80 -28.09
N THR A 389 2.34 6.66 -28.42
CA THR A 389 1.34 7.70 -28.18
C THR A 389 0.77 7.63 -26.74
N TYR A 390 0.20 8.74 -26.27
CA TYR A 390 -0.51 8.73 -24.99
C TYR A 390 -1.65 7.71 -24.92
N VAL A 391 -2.25 7.34 -26.05
CA VAL A 391 -3.34 6.34 -26.08
C VAL A 391 -2.86 4.97 -25.61
N GLU A 392 -1.64 4.56 -25.99
CA GLU A 392 -1.03 3.31 -25.54
C GLU A 392 -0.74 3.34 -24.04
N VAL A 393 -0.21 4.45 -23.54
CA VAL A 393 -0.01 4.68 -22.10
C VAL A 393 -1.34 4.61 -21.34
N ALA A 394 -2.36 5.33 -21.82
CA ALA A 394 -3.69 5.37 -21.18
C ALA A 394 -4.36 3.98 -21.20
N PHE A 395 -4.15 3.19 -22.24
CA PHE A 395 -4.63 1.81 -22.34
C PHE A 395 -3.96 0.91 -21.28
N ALA A 396 -2.64 0.93 -21.19
CA ALA A 396 -1.91 0.18 -20.18
C ALA A 396 -2.31 0.58 -18.75
N LEU A 397 -2.42 1.89 -18.46
CA LEU A 397 -2.88 2.42 -17.18
C LEU A 397 -4.32 2.02 -16.86
N SER A 398 -5.21 1.96 -17.87
CA SER A 398 -6.59 1.52 -17.67
C SER A 398 -6.67 0.03 -17.28
N ILE A 399 -5.87 -0.83 -17.92
CA ILE A 399 -5.76 -2.25 -17.56
C ILE A 399 -5.19 -2.40 -16.13
N ALA A 400 -4.15 -1.65 -15.79
CA ALA A 400 -3.63 -1.61 -14.42
C ALA A 400 -4.71 -1.20 -13.42
N GLY A 401 -5.49 -0.17 -13.76
CA GLY A 401 -6.62 0.32 -12.95
C GLY A 401 -7.69 -0.74 -12.72
N VAL A 402 -8.03 -1.55 -13.73
CA VAL A 402 -8.93 -2.69 -13.55
C VAL A 402 -8.34 -3.68 -12.55
N GLY A 403 -7.08 -4.07 -12.74
CA GLY A 403 -6.39 -5.00 -11.86
C GLY A 403 -6.34 -4.53 -10.42
N VAL A 404 -5.93 -3.28 -10.19
CA VAL A 404 -5.90 -2.64 -8.85
C VAL A 404 -7.31 -2.59 -8.23
N GLY A 405 -8.31 -2.13 -8.99
CA GLY A 405 -9.68 -1.97 -8.51
C GLY A 405 -10.30 -3.27 -8.02
N ILE A 406 -10.11 -4.38 -8.76
CA ILE A 406 -10.67 -5.69 -8.39
C ILE A 406 -9.84 -6.44 -7.33
N CYS A 407 -8.60 -6.02 -7.03
CA CYS A 407 -7.71 -6.66 -6.07
C CYS A 407 -7.80 -6.03 -4.66
N THR A 408 -7.73 -4.70 -4.56
CA THR A 408 -7.57 -3.97 -3.28
C THR A 408 -8.69 -4.23 -2.29
N ALA A 409 -9.95 -4.01 -2.70
CA ALA A 409 -11.08 -4.12 -1.78
C ALA A 409 -11.32 -5.56 -1.28
N PRO A 410 -11.27 -6.63 -2.11
CA PRO A 410 -11.36 -8.01 -1.63
C PRO A 410 -10.21 -8.41 -0.70
N ALA A 411 -8.99 -7.98 -0.99
CA ALA A 411 -7.83 -8.29 -0.16
C ALA A 411 -7.95 -7.63 1.22
N THR A 412 -8.27 -6.34 1.27
CA THR A 412 -8.55 -5.60 2.52
C THR A 412 -9.71 -6.23 3.30
N HIS A 413 -10.82 -6.56 2.61
CA HIS A 413 -11.96 -7.24 3.23
C HIS A 413 -11.56 -8.57 3.86
N ALA A 414 -10.73 -9.37 3.18
CA ALA A 414 -10.27 -10.66 3.69
C ALA A 414 -9.41 -10.52 4.96
N ILE A 415 -8.55 -9.51 5.05
CA ILE A 415 -7.77 -9.24 6.26
C ILE A 415 -8.71 -8.86 7.41
N VAL A 416 -9.59 -7.88 7.18
CA VAL A 416 -10.44 -7.30 8.22
C VAL A 416 -11.48 -8.30 8.74
N THR A 417 -12.13 -9.07 7.87
CA THR A 417 -13.19 -10.01 8.28
C THR A 417 -12.67 -11.30 8.93
N ASN A 418 -11.40 -11.62 8.73
CA ASN A 418 -10.76 -12.78 9.38
C ASN A 418 -9.97 -12.40 10.63
N THR A 419 -10.13 -11.18 11.13
CA THR A 419 -9.55 -10.70 12.39
C THR A 419 -10.66 -10.51 13.42
N PRO A 420 -10.43 -10.84 14.71
CA PRO A 420 -11.38 -10.61 15.78
C PRO A 420 -11.81 -9.13 15.87
N GLU A 421 -13.08 -8.87 16.23
CA GLU A 421 -13.63 -7.49 16.26
C GLU A 421 -12.94 -6.58 17.29
N ASP A 422 -12.33 -7.14 18.31
CA ASP A 422 -11.53 -6.42 19.32
C ASP A 422 -10.15 -6.00 18.83
N GLN A 423 -9.68 -6.50 17.66
CA GLN A 423 -8.37 -6.25 17.05
C GLN A 423 -8.47 -5.58 15.66
N LEU A 424 -9.54 -4.83 15.37
CA LEU A 424 -9.73 -4.17 14.07
C LEU A 424 -8.66 -3.12 13.76
N GLY A 425 -8.08 -2.47 14.77
CA GLY A 425 -6.96 -1.56 14.60
C GLY A 425 -5.71 -2.29 14.14
N VAL A 426 -5.44 -3.46 14.72
CA VAL A 426 -4.33 -4.33 14.29
C VAL A 426 -4.58 -4.86 12.88
N ALA A 427 -5.80 -5.30 12.54
CA ALA A 427 -6.16 -5.72 11.19
C ALA A 427 -5.90 -4.61 10.15
N SER A 428 -6.31 -3.38 10.49
CA SER A 428 -6.08 -2.21 9.65
C SER A 428 -4.59 -1.90 9.50
N ALA A 429 -3.84 -2.02 10.60
CA ALA A 429 -2.39 -1.81 10.59
C ALA A 429 -1.65 -2.87 9.75
N VAL A 430 -2.06 -4.14 9.80
CA VAL A 430 -1.51 -5.19 8.90
C VAL A 430 -1.83 -4.88 7.45
N ASN A 431 -3.07 -4.46 7.15
CA ASN A 431 -3.46 -4.03 5.81
C ASN A 431 -2.53 -2.92 5.28
N ASP A 432 -2.27 -1.91 6.08
CA ASP A 432 -1.44 -0.78 5.69
C ASP A 432 0.05 -1.13 5.65
N ALA A 433 0.56 -1.91 6.62
CA ALA A 433 1.96 -2.35 6.64
C ALA A 433 2.31 -3.24 5.43
N THR A 434 1.41 -4.14 5.01
CA THR A 434 1.63 -4.97 3.81
C THR A 434 1.69 -4.13 2.53
N ARG A 435 0.94 -3.02 2.47
CA ARG A 435 0.98 -2.05 1.38
C ARG A 435 2.31 -1.31 1.34
N GLU A 436 2.76 -0.76 2.47
CA GLU A 436 4.00 0.02 2.56
C GLU A 436 5.23 -0.85 2.28
N ILE A 437 5.31 -2.06 2.84
CA ILE A 437 6.39 -3.01 2.56
C ILE A 437 6.40 -3.39 1.07
N GLY A 438 5.23 -3.68 0.49
CA GLY A 438 5.10 -3.97 -0.94
C GLY A 438 5.59 -2.81 -1.79
N ALA A 439 5.17 -1.58 -1.49
CA ALA A 439 5.56 -0.37 -2.20
C ALA A 439 7.08 -0.14 -2.16
N ALA A 440 7.70 -0.25 -0.99
CA ALA A 440 9.15 -0.09 -0.82
C ALA A 440 9.93 -1.12 -1.66
N ILE A 441 9.56 -2.39 -1.59
CA ILE A 441 10.18 -3.46 -2.38
C ILE A 441 9.99 -3.20 -3.88
N GLY A 442 8.80 -2.74 -4.29
CA GLY A 442 8.49 -2.46 -5.69
C GLY A 442 9.37 -1.38 -6.29
N VAL A 443 9.48 -0.24 -5.61
CA VAL A 443 10.35 0.87 -6.04
C VAL A 443 11.82 0.42 -6.08
N ALA A 444 12.27 -0.33 -5.06
CA ALA A 444 13.65 -0.80 -4.99
C ALA A 444 14.02 -1.77 -6.12
N ILE A 445 13.16 -2.76 -6.41
CA ILE A 445 13.37 -3.69 -7.53
C ILE A 445 13.37 -2.93 -8.85
N THR A 446 12.36 -2.10 -9.08
CA THR A 446 12.19 -1.37 -10.33
C THR A 446 13.35 -0.41 -10.57
N GLY A 447 13.71 0.36 -9.54
CA GLY A 447 14.83 1.32 -9.60
C GLY A 447 16.17 0.64 -9.83
N SER A 448 16.43 -0.50 -9.16
CA SER A 448 17.69 -1.24 -9.34
C SER A 448 17.81 -1.85 -10.73
N VAL A 449 16.73 -2.46 -11.25
CA VAL A 449 16.75 -3.06 -12.60
C VAL A 449 16.91 -1.96 -13.66
N LEU A 450 16.15 -0.84 -13.50
CA LEU A 450 16.26 0.31 -14.40
C LEU A 450 17.69 0.87 -14.40
N ALA A 451 18.27 1.14 -13.21
CA ALA A 451 19.61 1.70 -13.08
C ALA A 451 20.69 0.77 -13.67
N ALA A 452 20.61 -0.53 -13.40
CA ALA A 452 21.55 -1.50 -13.95
C ALA A 452 21.49 -1.57 -15.49
N ALA A 453 20.29 -1.63 -16.07
CA ALA A 453 20.12 -1.69 -17.51
C ALA A 453 20.54 -0.37 -18.19
N TYR A 454 20.16 0.78 -17.60
CA TYR A 454 20.56 2.09 -18.06
C TYR A 454 22.09 2.27 -18.06
N GLY A 455 22.75 1.92 -16.94
CA GLY A 455 24.22 1.97 -16.84
C GLY A 455 24.91 1.14 -17.91
N HIS A 456 24.47 -0.10 -18.15
CA HIS A 456 24.99 -0.95 -19.21
C HIS A 456 24.83 -0.34 -20.61
N GLY A 457 23.71 0.36 -20.86
CA GLY A 457 23.46 1.04 -22.15
C GLY A 457 24.36 2.28 -22.34
N ILE A 458 24.74 2.98 -21.26
CA ILE A 458 25.57 4.20 -21.29
C ILE A 458 27.07 3.90 -21.22
N ASP A 459 27.50 2.79 -20.61
CA ASP A 459 28.92 2.43 -20.44
C ASP A 459 29.76 2.52 -21.72
N PRO A 460 29.30 2.12 -22.92
CA PRO A 460 30.07 2.23 -24.14
C PRO A 460 30.44 3.67 -24.54
N VAL A 461 29.60 4.66 -24.18
CA VAL A 461 29.79 6.08 -24.53
C VAL A 461 30.33 6.91 -23.36
N ALA A 462 30.36 6.35 -22.15
CA ALA A 462 30.87 7.01 -20.94
C ALA A 462 32.29 7.58 -21.10
N PRO A 463 33.25 6.91 -21.78
CA PRO A 463 34.59 7.47 -21.98
C PRO A 463 34.61 8.73 -22.86
N MET A 464 33.58 8.98 -23.65
CA MET A 464 33.46 10.16 -24.51
C MET A 464 32.90 11.38 -23.74
N ILE A 465 32.35 11.16 -22.55
CA ILE A 465 31.75 12.20 -21.73
C ILE A 465 32.82 12.84 -20.84
N PRO A 466 32.95 14.20 -20.86
CA PRO A 466 33.93 14.87 -20.01
C PRO A 466 33.68 14.65 -18.52
N GLU A 467 34.75 14.44 -17.74
CA GLU A 467 34.70 14.65 -16.30
C GLU A 467 34.41 16.15 -16.01
N PRO A 468 33.51 16.54 -15.11
CA PRO A 468 32.83 15.79 -14.06
C PRO A 468 31.41 15.29 -14.44
N ALA A 469 30.95 15.45 -15.68
CA ALA A 469 29.59 15.09 -16.10
C ALA A 469 29.34 13.58 -16.21
N ARG A 470 30.41 12.77 -16.34
CA ARG A 470 30.31 11.33 -16.62
C ARG A 470 29.50 10.57 -15.59
N SER A 471 29.80 10.72 -14.31
CA SER A 471 29.06 10.01 -13.26
C SER A 471 27.58 10.38 -13.25
N ALA A 472 27.26 11.67 -13.39
CA ALA A 472 25.87 12.13 -13.43
C ALA A 472 25.09 11.55 -14.63
N VAL A 473 25.73 11.48 -15.81
CA VAL A 473 25.12 10.88 -17.03
C VAL A 473 24.96 9.38 -16.88
N GLN A 474 25.90 8.68 -16.25
CA GLN A 474 25.78 7.23 -15.98
C GLN A 474 24.66 6.91 -14.98
N ASP A 475 24.35 7.81 -14.08
CA ASP A 475 23.36 7.58 -13.03
C ASP A 475 21.93 7.99 -13.43
N SER A 476 21.76 8.87 -14.45
CA SER A 476 20.43 9.46 -14.70
C SER A 476 20.23 9.93 -16.14
N LEU A 477 19.11 9.50 -16.76
CA LEU A 477 18.61 10.05 -18.02
C LEU A 477 18.39 11.56 -17.94
N ALA A 478 17.85 12.07 -16.82
CA ALA A 478 17.62 13.51 -16.67
C ALA A 478 18.93 14.31 -16.74
N ALA A 479 20.00 13.82 -16.11
CA ALA A 479 21.33 14.44 -16.19
C ALA A 479 21.93 14.31 -17.62
N ALA A 480 21.73 13.18 -18.27
CA ALA A 480 22.17 12.99 -19.66
C ALA A 480 21.51 13.99 -20.61
N ILE A 481 20.21 14.22 -20.47
CA ILE A 481 19.45 15.22 -21.25
C ILE A 481 20.01 16.63 -20.99
N GLN A 482 20.26 17.02 -19.73
CA GLN A 482 20.81 18.33 -19.39
C GLN A 482 22.22 18.56 -19.98
N VAL A 483 23.07 17.54 -19.93
CA VAL A 483 24.40 17.60 -20.54
C VAL A 483 24.29 17.70 -22.07
N ALA A 484 23.39 16.94 -22.67
CA ALA A 484 23.13 16.98 -24.11
C ALA A 484 22.65 18.35 -24.58
N GLU A 485 21.72 18.97 -23.86
CA GLU A 485 21.23 20.33 -24.14
C GLU A 485 22.36 21.38 -24.10
N GLN A 486 23.28 21.26 -23.12
CA GLN A 486 24.44 22.17 -23.01
C GLN A 486 25.45 21.98 -24.14
N ALA A 487 25.56 20.74 -24.68
CA ALA A 487 26.45 20.43 -25.79
C ALA A 487 25.87 20.82 -27.17
N GLY A 488 24.60 21.26 -27.22
CA GLY A 488 23.93 21.65 -28.47
C GLY A 488 23.82 20.50 -29.48
N PRO A 489 24.02 20.73 -30.79
CA PRO A 489 23.85 19.70 -31.82
C PRO A 489 24.71 18.44 -31.63
N GLN A 490 25.84 18.56 -30.94
CA GLN A 490 26.69 17.41 -30.63
C GLN A 490 26.12 16.55 -29.48
N GLY A 491 25.19 17.08 -28.70
CA GLY A 491 24.52 16.37 -27.62
C GLY A 491 23.35 15.51 -28.07
N GLU A 492 22.79 15.71 -29.27
CA GLU A 492 21.62 14.96 -29.74
C GLU A 492 21.85 13.43 -29.73
N GLN A 493 23.04 12.99 -30.16
CA GLN A 493 23.39 11.57 -30.13
C GLN A 493 23.44 11.01 -28.69
N LEU A 494 23.95 11.81 -27.73
CA LEU A 494 23.96 11.40 -26.33
C LEU A 494 22.56 11.30 -25.76
N ALA A 495 21.68 12.26 -26.08
CA ALA A 495 20.30 12.24 -25.63
C ALA A 495 19.54 11.02 -26.18
N GLU A 496 19.71 10.70 -27.47
CA GLU A 496 19.10 9.54 -28.12
C GLU A 496 19.59 8.21 -27.52
N LEU A 497 20.91 8.07 -27.32
CA LEU A 497 21.48 6.87 -26.69
C LEU A 497 21.01 6.70 -25.24
N ALA A 498 20.98 7.79 -24.46
CA ALA A 498 20.52 7.75 -23.08
C ALA A 498 19.01 7.42 -22.99
N GLN A 499 18.22 7.94 -23.93
CA GLN A 499 16.79 7.67 -24.01
C GLN A 499 16.54 6.18 -24.38
N ASN A 500 17.28 5.62 -25.33
CA ASN A 500 17.20 4.21 -25.69
C ASN A 500 17.63 3.31 -24.51
N ALA A 501 18.73 3.64 -23.83
CA ALA A 501 19.16 2.90 -22.63
C ALA A 501 18.11 2.94 -21.52
N PHE A 502 17.42 4.06 -21.34
CA PHE A 502 16.32 4.17 -20.40
C PHE A 502 15.12 3.31 -20.82
N LEU A 503 14.75 3.27 -22.09
CA LEU A 503 13.65 2.46 -22.60
C LEU A 503 13.93 0.97 -22.45
N ASP A 504 15.16 0.52 -22.70
CA ASP A 504 15.60 -0.84 -22.41
C ASP A 504 15.48 -1.18 -20.92
N GLY A 505 15.89 -0.25 -20.06
CA GLY A 505 15.75 -0.39 -18.61
C GLY A 505 14.29 -0.41 -18.14
N LEU A 506 13.44 0.43 -18.71
CA LEU A 506 11.99 0.45 -18.46
C LEU A 506 11.35 -0.88 -18.85
N GLN A 507 11.71 -1.44 -20.02
CA GLN A 507 11.25 -2.74 -20.47
C GLN A 507 11.65 -3.84 -19.49
N GLN A 508 12.94 -3.94 -19.15
CA GLN A 508 13.45 -4.98 -18.25
C GLN A 508 12.82 -4.90 -16.86
N ALA A 509 12.73 -3.69 -16.29
CA ALA A 509 12.13 -3.47 -14.98
C ALA A 509 10.63 -3.82 -14.98
N SER A 510 9.89 -3.39 -15.99
CA SER A 510 8.46 -3.70 -16.16
C SER A 510 8.21 -5.20 -16.26
N TRP A 511 9.00 -5.91 -17.06
CA TRP A 511 8.85 -7.35 -17.25
C TRP A 511 9.29 -8.16 -16.03
N ALA A 512 10.32 -7.72 -15.30
CA ALA A 512 10.75 -8.35 -14.05
C ALA A 512 9.61 -8.30 -13.00
N VAL A 513 8.99 -7.13 -12.81
CA VAL A 513 7.86 -6.98 -11.90
C VAL A 513 6.63 -7.73 -12.39
N ALA A 514 6.36 -7.72 -13.69
CA ALA A 514 5.27 -8.51 -14.29
C ALA A 514 5.42 -10.00 -13.99
N ALA A 515 6.63 -10.56 -14.13
CA ALA A 515 6.91 -11.96 -13.80
C ALA A 515 6.61 -12.27 -12.32
N ILE A 516 7.02 -11.40 -11.41
CA ILE A 516 6.71 -11.53 -9.96
C ILE A 516 5.20 -11.57 -9.73
N LEU A 517 4.44 -10.68 -10.39
CA LEU A 517 2.98 -10.63 -10.28
C LEU A 517 2.29 -11.86 -10.85
N LEU A 518 2.73 -12.34 -11.97
CA LEU A 518 2.17 -13.55 -12.59
C LEU A 518 2.39 -14.77 -11.67
N VAL A 519 3.56 -14.87 -11.03
CA VAL A 519 3.82 -15.88 -9.99
C VAL A 519 2.85 -15.68 -8.81
N GLY A 520 2.68 -14.44 -8.32
CA GLY A 520 1.72 -14.10 -7.27
C GLY A 520 0.27 -14.44 -7.65
N ALA A 521 -0.12 -14.21 -8.90
CA ALA A 521 -1.44 -14.59 -9.43
C ALA A 521 -1.63 -16.12 -9.41
N VAL A 522 -0.63 -16.88 -9.86
CA VAL A 522 -0.65 -18.35 -9.82
C VAL A 522 -0.74 -18.86 -8.38
N ILE A 523 0.06 -18.33 -7.45
CA ILE A 523 -0.01 -18.68 -6.03
C ILE A 523 -1.43 -18.41 -5.50
N SER A 524 -2.02 -17.26 -5.86
CA SER A 524 -3.38 -16.90 -5.43
C SER A 524 -4.44 -17.89 -5.96
N VAL A 525 -4.29 -18.43 -7.18
CA VAL A 525 -5.17 -19.48 -7.72
C VAL A 525 -5.19 -20.73 -6.85
N PHE A 526 -4.05 -21.16 -6.34
CA PHE A 526 -3.96 -22.41 -5.57
C PHE A 526 -4.24 -22.21 -4.08
N TRP A 527 -3.83 -21.09 -3.51
CA TRP A 527 -3.87 -20.86 -2.05
C TRP A 527 -5.14 -20.17 -1.58
N ALA A 528 -5.75 -19.28 -2.38
CA ALA A 528 -6.96 -18.56 -1.97
C ALA A 528 -8.17 -19.50 -1.81
N PRO A 529 -9.04 -19.28 -0.81
CA PRO A 529 -10.28 -20.03 -0.64
C PRO A 529 -11.23 -19.80 -1.84
N ARG A 530 -12.01 -20.82 -2.19
CA ARG A 530 -12.97 -20.72 -3.32
C ARG A 530 -14.15 -19.81 -3.02
N ARG A 531 -14.61 -19.80 -1.76
CA ARG A 531 -15.65 -18.90 -1.22
C ARG A 531 -15.22 -18.44 0.15
N SER A 532 -15.28 -17.15 0.43
CA SER A 532 -15.09 -16.55 1.75
C SER A 532 -16.43 -16.32 2.40
#